data_7fcdda95f5e8fe04ee2a54a8a7c5f981
#
_entry.id   7fcdda95f5e8fe04ee2a54a8a7c5f981
#
_cell.length_a   1.000
_cell.length_b   1.000
_cell.length_c   1.000
_cell.angle_alpha   90.00
_cell.angle_beta   90.00
_cell.angle_gamma   90.00
#
_symmetry.space_group_name_H-M   'P 1'
#
loop_
_entity.id
_entity.type
_entity.pdbx_description
1 polymer ?
#
loop_
_entity_poly.entity_id
_entity_poly.type
_entity_poly.pdbx_seq_one_letter_code
_entity_poly.pdbx_strand_id
1 'polypeptide(L)'
;MEFYIKYFNRKYNLSYDILRLSNPYGVNNLSKSLSGIIPTYINNIVSDNEIKVYGNGDIVRDYVYVEDFIDLNLKLLTTQEKNNIMNVGSGKGTSISELIKKIESVVGRKARIEYLPKREFDVDKNVLKITKVRDIYGWEPKISLSEGIKRTFHWMKGLK
;
A
#
# COMPACT_ATOMS: atom_id res chain seq x y z
N MET A 1 -13.05 -16.38 -0.22
CA MET A 1 -11.75 -17.09 -0.03
C MET A 1 -11.47 -17.41 1.45
N GLU A 2 -11.54 -16.47 2.41
CA GLU A 2 -11.30 -16.74 3.85
C GLU A 2 -12.12 -17.92 4.42
N PHE A 3 -13.38 -18.07 3.96
CA PHE A 3 -14.23 -19.18 4.38
C PHE A 3 -13.64 -20.55 3.99
N TYR A 4 -13.12 -20.69 2.77
CA TYR A 4 -12.50 -21.93 2.32
C TYR A 4 -11.24 -22.27 3.12
N ILE A 5 -10.41 -21.27 3.44
CA ILE A 5 -9.21 -21.47 4.27
C ILE A 5 -9.61 -22.06 5.64
N LYS A 6 -10.62 -21.47 6.29
CA LYS A 6 -11.15 -21.97 7.57
C LYS A 6 -11.77 -23.37 7.46
N TYR A 7 -12.44 -23.68 6.34
CA TYR A 7 -12.98 -25.00 6.08
C TYR A 7 -11.87 -26.05 5.99
N PHE A 8 -10.80 -25.77 5.24
CA PHE A 8 -9.65 -26.68 5.12
C PHE A 8 -8.88 -26.84 6.43
N ASN A 9 -8.77 -25.79 7.22
CA ASN A 9 -8.22 -25.87 8.58
C ASN A 9 -9.01 -26.89 9.41
N ARG A 10 -10.34 -26.77 9.46
CA ARG A 10 -11.20 -27.69 10.25
C ARG A 10 -11.13 -29.13 9.74
N LYS A 11 -11.10 -29.32 8.42
CA LYS A 11 -11.17 -30.66 7.79
C LYS A 11 -9.84 -31.40 7.81
N TYR A 12 -8.74 -30.67 7.67
CA TYR A 12 -7.41 -31.26 7.45
C TYR A 12 -6.37 -30.77 8.47
N ASN A 13 -6.79 -30.04 9.50
CA ASN A 13 -5.90 -29.42 10.50
C ASN A 13 -4.77 -28.57 9.85
N LEU A 14 -5.06 -27.92 8.72
CA LEU A 14 -4.11 -27.09 8.00
C LEU A 14 -3.95 -25.74 8.68
N SER A 15 -2.74 -25.41 9.15
CA SER A 15 -2.45 -24.09 9.73
C SER A 15 -2.52 -22.98 8.68
N TYR A 16 -3.00 -21.80 9.08
CA TYR A 16 -3.10 -20.65 8.19
C TYR A 16 -2.86 -19.32 8.90
N ASP A 17 -2.50 -18.30 8.12
CA ASP A 17 -2.65 -16.89 8.49
C ASP A 17 -3.28 -16.14 7.32
N ILE A 18 -4.30 -15.32 7.61
CA ILE A 18 -4.99 -14.50 6.61
C ILE A 18 -4.61 -13.05 6.85
N LEU A 19 -3.98 -12.45 5.85
CA LEU A 19 -3.55 -11.06 5.87
C LEU A 19 -4.48 -10.21 5.00
N ARG A 20 -5.21 -9.28 5.64
CA ARG A 20 -5.98 -8.26 4.95
C ARG A 20 -5.08 -7.05 4.74
N LEU A 21 -4.50 -6.97 3.55
CA LEU A 21 -3.51 -5.97 3.20
C LEU A 21 -4.17 -4.67 2.76
N SER A 22 -3.61 -3.52 3.18
CA SER A 22 -4.01 -2.17 2.73
C SER A 22 -3.55 -1.91 1.29
N ASN A 23 -3.03 -0.73 0.97
CA ASN A 23 -2.50 -0.42 -0.36
C ASN A 23 -0.98 -0.59 -0.38
N PRO A 24 -0.46 -1.78 -0.78
CA PRO A 24 0.97 -1.98 -0.91
C PRO A 24 1.51 -1.19 -2.09
N TYR A 25 2.70 -0.62 -1.92
CA TYR A 25 3.42 0.08 -2.97
C TYR A 25 4.93 -0.11 -2.82
N GLY A 26 5.67 0.19 -3.87
CA GLY A 26 7.14 0.10 -3.84
C GLY A 26 7.73 -0.46 -5.11
N VAL A 27 8.94 -0.98 -4.99
CA VAL A 27 9.70 -1.59 -6.09
C VAL A 27 9.00 -2.86 -6.57
N ASN A 28 8.72 -2.96 -7.86
CA ASN A 28 8.13 -4.13 -8.49
C ASN A 28 8.94 -4.56 -9.71
N ASN A 29 9.75 -5.59 -9.55
CA ASN A 29 10.60 -6.13 -10.62
C ASN A 29 9.86 -7.04 -11.61
N LEU A 30 8.60 -7.39 -11.35
CA LEU A 30 7.89 -8.43 -12.11
C LEU A 30 7.04 -7.89 -13.27
N SER A 31 6.83 -6.59 -13.36
CA SER A 31 5.98 -6.04 -14.42
C SER A 31 6.53 -4.72 -14.97
N LYS A 32 6.59 -4.61 -16.30
CA LYS A 32 6.85 -3.34 -17.00
C LYS A 32 5.68 -2.36 -16.87
N SER A 33 4.52 -2.80 -16.36
CA SER A 33 3.36 -1.95 -16.15
C SER A 33 3.44 -1.28 -14.77
N LEU A 34 3.19 0.02 -14.75
CA LEU A 34 3.05 0.79 -13.52
C LEU A 34 1.75 0.37 -12.83
N SER A 35 1.87 -0.41 -11.76
CA SER A 35 0.71 -0.83 -10.96
C SER A 35 0.58 0.03 -9.70
N GLY A 36 -0.59 0.60 -9.50
CA GLY A 36 -0.93 1.42 -8.34
C GLY A 36 -0.73 2.92 -8.52
N ILE A 37 -1.36 3.69 -7.64
CA ILE A 37 -1.46 5.15 -7.74
C ILE A 37 -0.10 5.84 -7.60
N ILE A 38 0.76 5.39 -6.69
CA ILE A 38 2.05 6.04 -6.39
C ILE A 38 3.00 5.99 -7.59
N PRO A 39 3.33 4.81 -8.18
CA PRO A 39 4.20 4.79 -9.36
C PRO A 39 3.57 5.49 -10.57
N THR A 40 2.24 5.41 -10.74
CA THR A 40 1.54 6.13 -11.81
C THR A 40 1.70 7.65 -11.66
N TYR A 41 1.51 8.19 -10.45
CA TYR A 41 1.64 9.62 -10.20
C TYR A 41 3.10 10.10 -10.33
N ILE A 42 4.06 9.31 -9.85
CA ILE A 42 5.48 9.59 -10.05
C ILE A 42 5.80 9.69 -11.55
N ASN A 43 5.36 8.71 -12.35
CA ASN A 43 5.59 8.70 -13.78
C ASN A 43 4.95 9.90 -14.50
N ASN A 44 3.71 10.24 -14.14
CA ASN A 44 3.00 11.36 -14.74
C ASN A 44 3.68 12.69 -14.43
N ILE A 45 4.11 12.92 -13.18
CA ILE A 45 4.84 14.15 -12.79
C ILE A 45 6.20 14.23 -13.52
N VAL A 46 6.93 13.12 -13.62
CA VAL A 46 8.23 13.08 -14.34
C VAL A 46 8.06 13.37 -15.83
N SER A 47 6.98 12.85 -16.44
CA SER A 47 6.70 12.98 -17.87
C SER A 47 5.86 14.21 -18.24
N ASP A 48 5.57 15.08 -17.27
CA ASP A 48 4.70 16.27 -17.43
C ASP A 48 3.27 15.93 -17.92
N ASN A 49 2.79 14.72 -17.60
CA ASN A 49 1.43 14.29 -17.89
C ASN A 49 0.47 14.71 -16.78
N GLU A 50 -0.81 14.83 -17.10
CA GLU A 50 -1.87 15.14 -16.13
C GLU A 50 -2.14 13.98 -15.18
N ILE A 51 -2.37 14.31 -13.92
CA ILE A 51 -2.88 13.41 -12.89
C ILE A 51 -4.38 13.60 -12.78
N LYS A 52 -5.16 12.54 -12.98
CA LYS A 52 -6.60 12.55 -12.79
C LYS A 52 -6.95 12.26 -11.33
N VAL A 53 -7.65 13.21 -10.69
CA VAL A 53 -8.12 13.11 -9.30
C VAL A 53 -9.64 13.11 -9.31
N TYR A 54 -10.25 12.01 -8.82
CA TYR A 54 -11.70 11.92 -8.67
C TYR A 54 -12.15 12.58 -7.38
N GLY A 55 -13.11 13.51 -7.47
CA GLY A 55 -13.50 14.39 -6.37
C GLY A 55 -12.48 15.51 -6.14
N ASN A 56 -12.37 15.98 -4.91
CA ASN A 56 -11.50 17.07 -4.48
C ASN A 56 -10.14 16.61 -3.91
N GLY A 57 -9.85 15.30 -3.96
CA GLY A 57 -8.62 14.73 -3.42
C GLY A 57 -8.64 14.40 -1.93
N ASP A 58 -9.79 14.42 -1.28
CA ASP A 58 -9.95 14.13 0.16
C ASP A 58 -10.06 12.65 0.48
N ILE A 59 -10.16 11.79 -0.54
CA ILE A 59 -10.20 10.33 -0.37
C ILE A 59 -8.93 9.88 0.36
N VAL A 60 -9.10 9.20 1.51
CA VAL A 60 -8.01 8.76 2.38
C VAL A 60 -7.73 7.27 2.21
N ARG A 61 -6.46 6.93 2.02
CA ARG A 61 -5.98 5.54 1.94
C ARG A 61 -4.81 5.31 2.89
N ASP A 62 -4.64 4.05 3.27
CA ASP A 62 -3.50 3.55 4.05
C ASP A 62 -2.51 2.91 3.07
N TYR A 63 -1.27 3.40 3.06
CA TYR A 63 -0.20 2.93 2.18
C TYR A 63 0.88 2.25 2.99
N VAL A 64 1.26 1.02 2.61
CA VAL A 64 2.35 0.26 3.23
C VAL A 64 3.41 -0.08 2.20
N TYR A 65 4.69 0.14 2.56
CA TYR A 65 5.79 -0.17 1.65
C TYR A 65 6.02 -1.67 1.56
N VAL A 66 6.30 -2.16 0.36
CA VAL A 66 6.36 -3.60 0.06
C VAL A 66 7.40 -4.35 0.89
N GLU A 67 8.54 -3.72 1.22
CA GLU A 67 9.58 -4.34 2.04
C GLU A 67 9.09 -4.61 3.47
N ASP A 68 8.31 -3.70 4.06
CA ASP A 68 7.69 -3.93 5.37
C ASP A 68 6.73 -5.14 5.34
N PHE A 69 5.99 -5.30 4.23
CA PHE A 69 5.12 -6.46 4.05
C PHE A 69 5.92 -7.76 3.86
N ILE A 70 7.05 -7.72 3.16
CA ILE A 70 7.96 -8.86 3.02
C ILE A 70 8.53 -9.26 4.38
N ASP A 71 8.98 -8.30 5.19
CA ASP A 71 9.50 -8.54 6.54
C ASP A 71 8.47 -9.25 7.43
N LEU A 72 7.18 -8.85 7.32
CA LEU A 72 6.11 -9.56 8.04
C LEU A 72 5.99 -11.01 7.56
N ASN A 73 5.99 -11.24 6.25
CA ASN A 73 5.86 -12.60 5.72
C ASN A 73 7.01 -13.52 6.18
N LEU A 74 8.24 -13.01 6.20
CA LEU A 74 9.39 -13.77 6.72
C LEU A 74 9.20 -14.11 8.21
N LYS A 75 8.69 -13.17 9.01
CA LYS A 75 8.36 -13.40 10.42
C LYS A 75 7.29 -14.49 10.58
N LEU A 76 6.24 -14.45 9.78
CA LEU A 76 5.15 -15.44 9.82
C LEU A 76 5.65 -16.86 9.49
N LEU A 77 6.63 -17.00 8.59
CA LEU A 77 7.21 -18.31 8.24
C LEU A 77 7.97 -18.95 9.42
N THR A 78 8.57 -18.14 10.28
CA THR A 78 9.41 -18.61 11.38
C THR A 78 8.68 -18.70 12.72
N THR A 79 7.46 -18.17 12.83
CA THR A 79 6.67 -18.14 14.06
C THR A 79 5.74 -19.35 14.14
N GLN A 80 5.55 -19.91 15.33
CA GLN A 80 4.62 -21.02 15.55
C GLN A 80 3.16 -20.59 15.71
N GLU A 81 2.92 -19.31 16.07
CA GLU A 81 1.58 -18.74 16.11
C GLU A 81 0.90 -18.79 14.75
N LYS A 82 -0.25 -19.42 14.68
CA LYS A 82 -1.02 -19.63 13.43
C LYS A 82 -2.51 -19.42 13.65
N ASN A 83 -3.26 -19.56 12.57
CA ASN A 83 -4.73 -19.47 12.53
C ASN A 83 -5.25 -18.07 12.84
N ASN A 84 -4.52 -17.04 12.44
CA ASN A 84 -4.88 -15.65 12.65
C ASN A 84 -5.48 -15.02 11.39
N ILE A 85 -6.37 -14.04 11.62
CA ILE A 85 -6.83 -13.10 10.61
C ILE A 85 -6.45 -11.72 11.08
N MET A 86 -5.65 -11.00 10.27
CA MET A 86 -5.05 -9.73 10.68
C MET A 86 -5.11 -8.72 9.55
N ASN A 87 -5.29 -7.45 9.94
CA ASN A 87 -5.07 -6.33 9.04
C ASN A 87 -3.58 -5.99 8.99
N VAL A 88 -3.09 -5.68 7.79
CA VAL A 88 -1.71 -5.30 7.53
C VAL A 88 -1.69 -4.00 6.72
N GLY A 89 -1.10 -2.98 7.28
CA GLY A 89 -1.03 -1.64 6.71
C GLY A 89 -0.09 -0.75 7.49
N SER A 90 -0.09 0.54 7.21
CA SER A 90 0.67 1.51 8.01
C SER A 90 -0.09 1.98 9.24
N GLY A 91 -1.40 1.78 9.29
CA GLY A 91 -2.27 2.35 10.32
C GLY A 91 -2.45 3.86 10.20
N LYS A 92 -1.91 4.48 9.15
CA LYS A 92 -1.93 5.94 8.90
C LYS A 92 -2.68 6.23 7.61
N GLY A 93 -3.65 7.13 7.70
CA GLY A 93 -4.37 7.62 6.53
C GLY A 93 -3.62 8.76 5.86
N THR A 94 -3.61 8.76 4.52
CA THR A 94 -3.08 9.85 3.70
C THR A 94 -4.11 10.17 2.62
N SER A 95 -4.51 11.44 2.49
CA SER A 95 -5.39 11.88 1.41
C SER A 95 -4.66 11.89 0.05
N ILE A 96 -5.43 11.82 -1.04
CA ILE A 96 -4.85 11.93 -2.40
C ILE A 96 -4.10 13.25 -2.57
N SER A 97 -4.66 14.35 -2.05
CA SER A 97 -4.00 15.67 -2.09
C SER A 97 -2.68 15.70 -1.33
N GLU A 98 -2.62 15.08 -0.13
CA GLU A 98 -1.38 14.94 0.64
C GLU A 98 -0.36 14.03 -0.05
N LEU A 99 -0.84 12.94 -0.67
CA LEU A 99 0.01 12.03 -1.42
C LEU A 99 0.69 12.75 -2.59
N ILE A 100 -0.06 13.53 -3.37
CA ILE A 100 0.48 14.31 -4.49
C ILE A 100 1.55 15.27 -3.99
N LYS A 101 1.30 16.03 -2.92
CA LYS A 101 2.29 16.95 -2.33
C LYS A 101 3.58 16.24 -1.91
N LYS A 102 3.48 15.04 -1.34
CA LYS A 102 4.66 14.24 -0.97
C LYS A 102 5.44 13.78 -2.20
N ILE A 103 4.75 13.37 -3.26
CA ILE A 103 5.39 12.96 -4.52
C ILE A 103 6.06 14.18 -5.19
N GLU A 104 5.38 15.33 -5.26
CA GLU A 104 5.96 16.58 -5.76
C GLU A 104 7.27 16.94 -5.05
N SER A 105 7.27 16.84 -3.71
CA SER A 105 8.45 17.13 -2.89
C SER A 105 9.63 16.19 -3.21
N VAL A 106 9.36 14.92 -3.49
CA VAL A 106 10.40 13.93 -3.83
C VAL A 106 10.90 14.10 -5.26
N VAL A 107 9.98 14.32 -6.21
CA VAL A 107 10.31 14.46 -7.64
C VAL A 107 10.95 15.82 -7.94
N GLY A 108 10.64 16.84 -7.14
CA GLY A 108 11.10 18.23 -7.34
C GLY A 108 10.34 18.98 -8.45
N ARG A 109 9.12 18.52 -8.80
CA ARG A 109 8.25 19.13 -9.82
C ARG A 109 6.82 19.20 -9.35
N LYS A 110 6.06 20.19 -9.83
CA LYS A 110 4.61 20.29 -9.59
C LYS A 110 3.83 19.37 -10.51
N ALA A 111 2.74 18.80 -9.96
CA ALA A 111 1.80 18.00 -10.71
C ALA A 111 0.84 18.90 -11.50
N ARG A 112 0.51 18.48 -12.72
CA ARG A 112 -0.64 19.00 -13.44
C ARG A 112 -1.85 18.12 -13.06
N ILE A 113 -2.88 18.73 -12.46
CA ILE A 113 -4.00 17.99 -11.88
C ILE A 113 -5.28 18.34 -12.63
N GLU A 114 -5.96 17.31 -13.12
CA GLU A 114 -7.32 17.38 -13.62
C GLU A 114 -8.28 16.80 -12.57
N TYR A 115 -9.21 17.63 -12.07
CA TYR A 115 -10.22 17.17 -11.13
C TYR A 115 -11.44 16.66 -11.89
N LEU A 116 -11.82 15.40 -11.64
CA LEU A 116 -12.97 14.73 -12.23
C LEU A 116 -14.10 14.57 -11.19
N PRO A 117 -15.36 14.39 -11.60
CA PRO A 117 -16.45 14.09 -10.69
C PRO A 117 -16.14 12.93 -9.75
N LYS A 118 -16.57 13.04 -8.49
CA LYS A 118 -16.42 11.95 -7.51
C LYS A 118 -17.16 10.71 -7.99
N ARG A 119 -16.57 9.55 -7.81
CA ARG A 119 -17.23 8.27 -8.09
C ARG A 119 -18.09 7.86 -6.89
N GLU A 120 -19.33 7.49 -7.12
CA GLU A 120 -20.29 7.14 -6.06
C GLU A 120 -19.88 5.93 -5.22
N PHE A 121 -19.14 4.99 -5.81
CA PHE A 121 -18.68 3.76 -5.15
C PHE A 121 -17.36 3.90 -4.40
N ASP A 122 -16.70 5.06 -4.45
CA ASP A 122 -15.43 5.26 -3.76
C ASP A 122 -15.66 5.46 -2.25
N VAL A 123 -15.03 4.60 -1.46
CA VAL A 123 -15.02 4.73 0.01
C VAL A 123 -14.16 5.94 0.39
N ASP A 124 -14.71 6.87 1.15
CA ASP A 124 -14.03 8.13 1.52
C ASP A 124 -12.76 7.87 2.34
N LYS A 125 -12.79 6.91 3.28
CA LYS A 125 -11.66 6.61 4.14
C LYS A 125 -11.50 5.11 4.35
N ASN A 126 -10.31 4.59 4.03
CA ASN A 126 -9.92 3.22 4.34
C ASN A 126 -8.53 3.21 4.99
N VAL A 127 -8.51 3.01 6.31
CA VAL A 127 -7.30 2.93 7.14
C VAL A 127 -7.42 1.73 8.05
N LEU A 128 -6.43 0.87 8.05
CA LEU A 128 -6.48 -0.39 8.75
C LEU A 128 -5.99 -0.25 10.20
N LYS A 129 -6.70 -0.86 11.14
CA LYS A 129 -6.22 -1.04 12.52
C LYS A 129 -5.27 -2.24 12.56
N ILE A 130 -3.98 -2.00 12.82
CA ILE A 130 -2.90 -3.00 12.80
C ILE A 130 -2.53 -3.54 14.19
N THR A 131 -3.34 -3.23 15.22
CA THR A 131 -3.06 -3.61 16.61
C THR A 131 -2.78 -5.11 16.74
N LYS A 132 -3.62 -5.96 16.12
CA LYS A 132 -3.49 -7.42 16.25
C LYS A 132 -2.16 -7.96 15.69
N VAL A 133 -1.74 -7.51 14.52
CA VAL A 133 -0.45 -7.97 13.95
C VAL A 133 0.73 -7.48 14.76
N ARG A 134 0.63 -6.28 15.35
CA ARG A 134 1.65 -5.76 16.27
C ARG A 134 1.72 -6.59 17.54
N ASP A 135 0.59 -6.84 18.19
CA ASP A 135 0.54 -7.50 19.50
C ASP A 135 0.98 -8.97 19.42
N ILE A 136 0.63 -9.69 18.34
CA ILE A 136 0.97 -11.11 18.15
C ILE A 136 2.41 -11.27 17.62
N TYR A 137 2.81 -10.50 16.63
CA TYR A 137 4.07 -10.71 15.90
C TYR A 137 5.12 -9.63 16.19
N GLY A 138 4.83 -8.62 17.02
CA GLY A 138 5.73 -7.50 17.28
C GLY A 138 6.10 -6.76 15.97
N TRP A 139 5.18 -6.75 14.98
CA TRP A 139 5.44 -6.14 13.68
C TRP A 139 4.76 -4.78 13.56
N GLU A 140 5.55 -3.83 13.09
CA GLU A 140 5.10 -2.51 12.67
C GLU A 140 5.83 -2.09 11.39
N PRO A 141 5.19 -1.32 10.49
CA PRO A 141 5.88 -0.79 9.33
C PRO A 141 6.94 0.22 9.76
N LYS A 142 8.14 0.08 9.21
CA LYS A 142 9.31 0.91 9.54
C LYS A 142 9.54 2.02 8.53
N ILE A 143 9.12 1.80 7.26
CA ILE A 143 9.38 2.71 6.17
C ILE A 143 8.27 3.74 6.08
N SER A 144 8.61 5.02 6.27
CA SER A 144 7.66 6.11 6.14
C SER A 144 7.19 6.25 4.69
N LEU A 145 5.97 6.83 4.48
CA LEU A 145 5.45 7.05 3.13
C LEU A 145 6.40 7.90 2.26
N SER A 146 7.01 8.94 2.82
CA SER A 146 7.96 9.78 2.09
C SER A 146 9.23 9.04 1.69
N GLU A 147 9.77 8.20 2.58
CA GLU A 147 10.93 7.36 2.27
C GLU A 147 10.60 6.31 1.22
N GLY A 148 9.45 5.63 1.33
CA GLY A 148 9.02 4.64 0.34
C GLY A 148 8.78 5.26 -1.05
N ILE A 149 8.19 6.47 -1.11
CA ILE A 149 8.06 7.22 -2.38
C ILE A 149 9.44 7.53 -2.97
N LYS A 150 10.40 7.97 -2.16
CA LYS A 150 11.76 8.26 -2.59
C LYS A 150 12.45 7.02 -3.17
N ARG A 151 12.36 5.87 -2.50
CA ARG A 151 12.91 4.59 -2.99
C ARG A 151 12.25 4.16 -4.31
N THR A 152 10.93 4.25 -4.39
CA THR A 152 10.16 3.95 -5.61
C THR A 152 10.60 4.85 -6.78
N PHE A 153 10.77 6.14 -6.54
CA PHE A 153 11.22 7.10 -7.55
C PHE A 153 12.63 6.80 -8.06
N HIS A 154 13.58 6.51 -7.17
CA HIS A 154 14.94 6.17 -7.56
C HIS A 154 15.01 4.88 -8.37
N TRP A 155 14.24 3.86 -7.96
CA TRP A 155 14.12 2.63 -8.72
C TRP A 155 13.56 2.86 -10.13
N MET A 156 12.49 3.66 -10.25
CA MET A 156 11.91 4.00 -11.56
C MET A 156 12.88 4.76 -12.47
N LYS A 157 13.78 5.57 -11.92
CA LYS A 157 14.85 6.23 -12.69
C LYS A 157 15.90 5.25 -13.21
N GLY A 158 16.20 4.19 -12.48
CA GLY A 158 17.14 3.14 -12.89
C GLY A 158 16.60 2.20 -13.97
N LEU A 159 15.29 2.26 -14.28
CA LEU A 159 14.66 1.48 -15.34
C LEU A 159 14.66 2.19 -16.72
N LYS A 160 15.05 3.45 -16.77
CA LYS A 160 15.19 4.24 -18.00
C LYS A 160 16.64 4.26 -18.45
#